data_6772020a1f7b6d2555ec8ab0e51d5003
#
_entry.id   6772020a1f7b6d2555ec8ab0e51d5003
#
_cell.length_a   1.000
_cell.length_b   1.000
_cell.length_c   1.000
_cell.angle_alpha   90.00
_cell.angle_beta   90.00
_cell.angle_gamma   90.00
#
_symmetry.space_group_name_H-M   'P 1'
#
loop_
_entity.id
_entity.type
_entity.pdbx_description
1 polymer ?
#
loop_
_entity_poly.entity_id
_entity_poly.type
_entity_poly.pdbx_seq_one_letter_code
_entity_poly.pdbx_strand_id
1 'polypeptide(L)'
;YMDADAVFTYSEYGKEVLEEETNGLIEVLDICSPAADRKIFKPPQDRKKFRKEMGFEDDIFIIGTVMRNQKRKLYPELLQAFAEFVKRYPEIGEKTYLYMHTTYPDLGWDIPRLIRESGVGSKVLVTYDCKDCEYTFPSFFKGGRTVCPPTGNISAFMPSTQGGISSSQLANIINCFDVYVQYSICEGFGMPQVEAAFCGVPVMSVDYSAMSSVVRNVGGVPIDCTMFREYETHTYRAYPIEEDFITKLYSLLSKSKEERDSISKNTYKCATDRYDWDKTAKKWEDHFDTVEIVPHDQTWDSPARTHNPQQEIPTNLSKKDFVEWCICNIWGDVGKKDSYLCQRMLRDLNIGFSVSPINGAYNLDESSAFAERRRSQVPYTSKEVIEFCQEMCEVNNYWEHIRTNPSDYVPEFIKAADPK
;
A
#
# COMPACT_ATOMS: atom_id res chain seq x y z
N TYR A 1 10.34 10.49 13.31
CA TYR A 1 11.60 9.73 13.39
C TYR A 1 12.62 10.38 14.34
N MET A 2 12.63 11.72 14.48
CA MET A 2 13.59 12.46 15.34
C MET A 2 13.50 12.08 16.83
N ASP A 3 12.36 11.59 17.28
CA ASP A 3 12.11 11.21 18.68
C ASP A 3 12.15 9.68 18.87
N ALA A 4 12.65 8.93 17.88
CA ALA A 4 12.79 7.49 17.99
C ALA A 4 14.18 7.13 18.56
N ASP A 5 14.23 6.20 19.50
CA ASP A 5 15.49 5.73 20.09
C ASP A 5 16.36 4.98 19.05
N ALA A 6 15.72 4.35 18.07
CA ALA A 6 16.39 3.64 16.99
C ALA A 6 15.55 3.65 15.72
N VAL A 7 16.21 3.78 14.58
CA VAL A 7 15.56 3.75 13.27
C VAL A 7 16.12 2.59 12.44
N PHE A 8 15.22 1.74 11.96
CA PHE A 8 15.52 0.67 11.01
C PHE A 8 14.69 0.85 9.75
N THR A 9 15.22 0.41 8.62
CA THR A 9 14.50 0.44 7.35
C THR A 9 14.36 -0.95 6.76
N TYR A 10 13.46 -1.10 5.77
CA TYR A 10 13.28 -2.36 5.07
C TYR A 10 14.22 -2.54 3.89
N SER A 11 14.80 -1.45 3.36
CA SER A 11 15.60 -1.45 2.14
C SER A 11 16.71 -0.42 2.19
N GLU A 12 17.70 -0.60 1.34
CA GLU A 12 18.78 0.34 1.10
C GLU A 12 18.22 1.72 0.69
N TYR A 13 17.25 1.73 -0.23
CA TYR A 13 16.57 2.96 -0.65
C TYR A 13 15.95 3.72 0.54
N GLY A 14 15.30 3.02 1.45
CA GLY A 14 14.71 3.64 2.64
C GLY A 14 15.75 4.27 3.54
N LYS A 15 16.92 3.62 3.69
CA LYS A 15 18.07 4.16 4.43
C LYS A 15 18.61 5.42 3.76
N GLU A 16 18.95 5.33 2.49
CA GLU A 16 19.51 6.46 1.71
C GLU A 16 18.60 7.69 1.77
N VAL A 17 17.31 7.53 1.50
CA VAL A 17 16.35 8.65 1.53
C VAL A 17 16.24 9.27 2.92
N LEU A 18 16.18 8.47 4.00
CA LEU A 18 16.09 9.04 5.34
C LEU A 18 17.35 9.82 5.73
N GLU A 19 18.52 9.29 5.42
CA GLU A 19 19.80 9.94 5.74
C GLU A 19 20.01 11.20 4.87
N GLU A 20 19.70 11.16 3.58
CA GLU A 20 19.82 12.30 2.66
C GLU A 20 18.84 13.44 2.98
N GLU A 21 17.54 13.14 3.07
CA GLU A 21 16.49 14.14 3.29
C GLU A 21 16.59 14.81 4.68
N THR A 22 17.21 14.16 5.63
CA THR A 22 17.43 14.71 6.98
C THR A 22 18.83 15.30 7.16
N ASN A 23 19.65 15.34 6.11
CA ASN A 23 21.05 15.77 6.17
C ASN A 23 21.84 15.06 7.28
N GLY A 24 21.59 13.78 7.48
CA GLY A 24 22.24 12.94 8.48
C GLY A 24 21.74 13.15 9.93
N LEU A 25 20.65 13.89 10.15
CA LEU A 25 20.05 14.03 11.47
C LEU A 25 19.38 12.73 11.95
N ILE A 26 18.96 11.88 11.03
CA ILE A 26 18.48 10.53 11.32
C ILE A 26 19.53 9.55 10.87
N GLU A 27 20.08 8.80 11.80
CA GLU A 27 20.96 7.67 11.52
C GLU A 27 20.14 6.40 11.48
N VAL A 28 20.21 5.67 10.36
CA VAL A 28 19.57 4.36 10.22
C VAL A 28 20.55 3.30 10.72
N LEU A 29 20.23 2.66 11.82
CA LEU A 29 21.09 1.67 12.48
C LEU A 29 21.34 0.45 11.61
N ASP A 30 20.30 -0.10 11.01
CA ASP A 30 20.45 -1.24 10.10
C ASP A 30 19.24 -1.38 9.17
N ILE A 31 19.39 -2.25 8.16
CA ILE A 31 18.34 -2.64 7.23
C ILE A 31 17.75 -3.98 7.67
N CYS A 32 16.52 -3.94 8.17
CA CYS A 32 15.77 -5.10 8.64
C CYS A 32 14.72 -5.50 7.61
N SER A 33 15.18 -6.09 6.49
CA SER A 33 14.30 -6.47 5.40
C SER A 33 13.38 -7.64 5.79
N PRO A 34 12.08 -7.59 5.42
CA PRO A 34 11.21 -8.75 5.50
C PRO A 34 11.65 -9.82 4.50
N ALA A 35 11.22 -11.06 4.74
CA ALA A 35 11.52 -12.20 3.88
C ALA A 35 10.25 -13.01 3.57
N ALA A 36 10.28 -13.85 2.53
CA ALA A 36 9.23 -14.81 2.29
C ALA A 36 9.43 -16.07 3.15
N ASP A 37 8.34 -16.78 3.46
CA ASP A 37 8.43 -18.08 4.14
C ASP A 37 9.00 -19.15 3.20
N ARG A 38 10.22 -19.61 3.46
CA ARG A 38 10.93 -20.63 2.68
C ARG A 38 10.24 -21.99 2.66
N LYS A 39 9.37 -22.29 3.61
CA LYS A 39 8.60 -23.53 3.63
C LYS A 39 7.51 -23.52 2.58
N ILE A 40 6.96 -22.36 2.30
CA ILE A 40 5.84 -22.11 1.40
C ILE A 40 6.34 -21.68 0.01
N PHE A 41 7.10 -20.57 -0.05
CA PHE A 41 7.62 -20.02 -1.29
C PHE A 41 8.94 -20.69 -1.65
N LYS A 42 8.89 -21.61 -2.58
CA LYS A 42 10.05 -22.38 -3.09
C LYS A 42 9.73 -22.96 -4.46
N PRO A 43 10.74 -23.23 -5.28
CA PRO A 43 10.53 -23.91 -6.55
C PRO A 43 9.93 -25.30 -6.34
N PRO A 44 9.01 -25.77 -7.21
CA PRO A 44 8.53 -27.14 -7.19
C PRO A 44 9.65 -28.10 -7.62
N GLN A 45 9.59 -29.37 -7.18
CA GLN A 45 10.58 -30.37 -7.56
C GLN A 45 10.63 -30.60 -9.07
N ASP A 46 9.47 -30.64 -9.71
CA ASP A 46 9.30 -30.74 -11.16
C ASP A 46 8.37 -29.64 -11.64
N ARG A 47 8.94 -28.53 -12.10
CA ARG A 47 8.18 -27.39 -12.57
C ARG A 47 7.33 -27.70 -13.81
N LYS A 48 7.81 -28.57 -14.71
CA LYS A 48 7.08 -28.95 -15.91
C LYS A 48 5.81 -29.70 -15.56
N LYS A 49 5.92 -30.72 -14.70
CA LYS A 49 4.79 -31.49 -14.20
C LYS A 49 3.79 -30.59 -13.46
N PHE A 50 4.32 -29.74 -12.58
CA PHE A 50 3.51 -28.79 -11.80
C PHE A 50 2.70 -27.84 -12.71
N ARG A 51 3.32 -27.23 -13.71
CA ARG A 51 2.63 -26.33 -14.65
C ARG A 51 1.53 -27.05 -15.44
N LYS A 52 1.78 -28.30 -15.85
CA LYS A 52 0.77 -29.12 -16.54
C LYS A 52 -0.42 -29.43 -15.63
N GLU A 53 -0.20 -29.71 -14.36
CA GLU A 53 -1.26 -29.90 -13.38
C GLU A 53 -2.08 -28.61 -13.16
N MET A 54 -1.45 -27.45 -13.30
CA MET A 54 -2.10 -26.12 -13.26
C MET A 54 -2.77 -25.72 -14.59
N GLY A 55 -2.73 -26.60 -15.61
CA GLY A 55 -3.36 -26.39 -16.91
C GLY A 55 -2.53 -25.62 -17.93
N PHE A 56 -1.21 -25.50 -17.73
CA PHE A 56 -0.32 -24.79 -18.64
C PHE A 56 0.53 -25.75 -19.49
N GLU A 57 0.55 -25.51 -20.79
CA GLU A 57 1.44 -26.23 -21.71
C GLU A 57 2.90 -25.76 -21.56
N ASP A 58 3.83 -26.63 -22.00
CA ASP A 58 5.27 -26.41 -21.81
C ASP A 58 5.85 -25.28 -22.66
N ASP A 59 5.21 -24.95 -23.78
CA ASP A 59 5.72 -24.03 -24.79
C ASP A 59 5.18 -22.61 -24.66
N ILE A 60 4.39 -22.34 -23.60
CA ILE A 60 3.86 -21.01 -23.32
C ILE A 60 4.68 -20.27 -22.25
N PHE A 61 4.65 -18.95 -22.31
CA PHE A 61 5.22 -18.06 -21.32
C PHE A 61 4.13 -17.38 -20.50
N ILE A 62 4.31 -17.34 -19.20
CA ILE A 62 3.42 -16.66 -18.27
C ILE A 62 4.18 -15.49 -17.60
N ILE A 63 3.81 -14.27 -17.95
CA ILE A 63 4.24 -13.06 -17.26
C ILE A 63 3.28 -12.84 -16.11
N GLY A 64 3.75 -12.93 -14.88
CA GLY A 64 2.91 -12.83 -13.69
C GLY A 64 3.07 -11.51 -12.95
N THR A 65 1.99 -11.01 -12.41
CA THR A 65 2.01 -9.93 -11.44
C THR A 65 1.08 -10.25 -10.26
N VAL A 66 1.52 -9.90 -9.05
CA VAL A 66 0.76 -10.06 -7.80
C VAL A 66 0.65 -8.68 -7.16
N MET A 67 -0.44 -8.01 -7.40
CA MET A 67 -0.66 -6.65 -6.93
C MET A 67 -2.13 -6.43 -6.58
N ARG A 68 -2.40 -5.88 -5.40
CA ARG A 68 -3.74 -5.41 -5.09
C ARG A 68 -4.14 -4.31 -6.08
N ASN A 69 -5.40 -4.27 -6.48
CA ASN A 69 -5.91 -3.26 -7.40
C ASN A 69 -6.04 -1.90 -6.71
N GLN A 70 -4.98 -1.12 -6.78
CA GLN A 70 -4.88 0.25 -6.28
C GLN A 70 -4.38 1.17 -7.38
N LYS A 71 -4.69 2.47 -7.34
CA LYS A 71 -4.30 3.44 -8.38
C LYS A 71 -2.81 3.49 -8.64
N ARG A 72 -1.97 3.34 -7.60
CA ARG A 72 -0.51 3.31 -7.71
C ARG A 72 0.06 2.09 -8.44
N LYS A 73 -0.76 1.06 -8.66
CA LYS A 73 -0.42 -0.12 -9.44
C LYS A 73 -0.83 0.15 -10.88
N LEU A 74 0.14 0.24 -11.74
CA LEU A 74 0.03 0.71 -13.10
C LEU A 74 -0.55 -0.37 -14.05
N TYR A 75 -1.76 -0.85 -13.75
CA TYR A 75 -2.44 -1.85 -14.59
C TYR A 75 -2.73 -1.35 -16.02
N PRO A 76 -3.14 -0.09 -16.25
CA PRO A 76 -3.32 0.42 -17.61
C PRO A 76 -2.03 0.35 -18.42
N GLU A 77 -0.93 0.85 -17.85
CA GLU A 77 0.38 0.91 -18.48
C GLU A 77 0.97 -0.50 -18.69
N LEU A 78 0.79 -1.41 -17.73
CA LEU A 78 1.22 -2.80 -17.88
C LEU A 78 0.47 -3.52 -19.01
N LEU A 79 -0.84 -3.35 -19.10
CA LEU A 79 -1.65 -3.94 -20.16
C LEU A 79 -1.33 -3.36 -21.53
N GLN A 80 -1.08 -2.06 -21.62
CA GLN A 80 -0.64 -1.40 -22.84
C GLN A 80 0.72 -1.91 -23.29
N ALA A 81 1.70 -1.93 -22.38
CA ALA A 81 3.06 -2.44 -22.68
C ALA A 81 3.04 -3.92 -23.08
N PHE A 82 2.20 -4.72 -22.43
CA PHE A 82 2.00 -6.13 -22.83
C PHE A 82 1.36 -6.26 -24.22
N ALA A 83 0.35 -5.46 -24.54
CA ALA A 83 -0.26 -5.46 -25.85
C ALA A 83 0.72 -5.07 -26.96
N GLU A 84 1.55 -4.05 -26.72
CA GLU A 84 2.60 -3.64 -27.67
C GLU A 84 3.70 -4.70 -27.81
N PHE A 85 4.08 -5.36 -26.70
CA PHE A 85 5.01 -6.50 -26.74
C PHE A 85 4.49 -7.64 -27.63
N VAL A 86 3.24 -8.06 -27.46
CA VAL A 86 2.61 -9.12 -28.27
C VAL A 86 2.56 -8.77 -29.75
N LYS A 87 2.24 -7.51 -30.06
CA LYS A 87 2.20 -7.00 -31.43
C LYS A 87 3.56 -6.92 -32.08
N ARG A 88 4.58 -6.50 -31.33
CA ARG A 88 5.95 -6.28 -31.84
C ARG A 88 6.73 -7.56 -32.06
N TYR A 89 6.52 -8.55 -31.22
CA TYR A 89 7.21 -9.84 -31.24
C TYR A 89 6.23 -11.01 -31.35
N PRO A 90 5.49 -11.15 -32.47
CA PRO A 90 4.42 -12.13 -32.61
C PRO A 90 4.91 -13.59 -32.40
N GLU A 91 6.14 -13.93 -32.77
CA GLU A 91 6.71 -15.26 -32.61
C GLU A 91 6.81 -15.75 -31.14
N ILE A 92 7.00 -14.82 -30.22
CA ILE A 92 6.97 -15.08 -28.78
C ILE A 92 5.61 -14.69 -28.19
N GLY A 93 5.06 -13.56 -28.61
CA GLY A 93 3.82 -12.98 -28.13
C GLY A 93 2.60 -13.89 -28.28
N GLU A 94 2.54 -14.69 -29.36
CA GLU A 94 1.47 -15.68 -29.55
C GLU A 94 1.43 -16.74 -28.45
N LYS A 95 2.56 -17.05 -27.85
CA LYS A 95 2.74 -18.04 -26.77
C LYS A 95 2.79 -17.40 -25.39
N THR A 96 2.69 -16.07 -25.28
CA THR A 96 2.83 -15.34 -24.02
C THR A 96 1.47 -14.90 -23.48
N TYR A 97 1.28 -15.09 -22.18
CA TYR A 97 0.09 -14.67 -21.44
C TYR A 97 0.50 -13.79 -20.27
N LEU A 98 -0.31 -12.76 -19.97
CA LEU A 98 -0.20 -11.95 -18.78
C LEU A 98 -1.12 -12.54 -17.71
N TYR A 99 -0.59 -12.90 -16.56
CA TYR A 99 -1.36 -13.37 -15.42
C TYR A 99 -1.41 -12.28 -14.35
N MET A 100 -2.60 -11.78 -14.08
CA MET A 100 -2.85 -10.78 -13.06
C MET A 100 -3.51 -11.42 -11.83
N HIS A 101 -2.74 -11.68 -10.77
CA HIS A 101 -3.30 -11.96 -9.46
C HIS A 101 -3.62 -10.61 -8.79
N THR A 102 -4.89 -10.25 -8.80
CA THR A 102 -5.37 -8.94 -8.34
C THR A 102 -6.74 -9.05 -7.67
N THR A 103 -7.12 -8.03 -6.92
CA THR A 103 -8.44 -7.91 -6.30
C THR A 103 -9.43 -7.22 -7.23
N TYR A 104 -10.67 -7.75 -7.32
CA TYR A 104 -11.74 -7.13 -8.04
C TYR A 104 -13.12 -7.57 -7.47
N PRO A 105 -14.04 -6.61 -7.17
CA PRO A 105 -13.85 -5.15 -7.22
C PRO A 105 -12.91 -4.63 -6.12
N ASP A 106 -12.29 -3.47 -6.36
CA ASP A 106 -11.45 -2.75 -5.39
C ASP A 106 -11.45 -1.25 -5.75
N LEU A 107 -10.79 -0.41 -4.93
CA LEU A 107 -10.74 1.05 -5.05
C LEU A 107 -9.84 1.57 -6.20
N GLY A 108 -9.20 0.68 -6.96
CA GLY A 108 -8.27 1.04 -8.04
C GLY A 108 -8.94 1.20 -9.40
N TRP A 109 -8.49 0.38 -10.33
CA TRP A 109 -8.84 0.42 -11.74
C TRP A 109 -10.05 -0.45 -12.07
N ASP A 110 -10.80 -0.08 -13.07
CA ASP A 110 -11.82 -0.95 -13.69
C ASP A 110 -11.11 -2.02 -14.56
N ILE A 111 -10.66 -3.10 -13.90
CA ILE A 111 -9.91 -4.19 -14.54
C ILE A 111 -10.64 -4.77 -15.79
N PRO A 112 -11.95 -5.07 -15.74
CA PRO A 112 -12.69 -5.53 -16.92
C PRO A 112 -12.64 -4.57 -18.11
N ARG A 113 -12.74 -3.29 -17.82
CA ARG A 113 -12.67 -2.24 -18.85
C ARG A 113 -11.28 -2.19 -19.46
N LEU A 114 -10.23 -2.17 -18.63
CA LEU A 114 -8.85 -2.15 -19.09
C LEU A 114 -8.50 -3.37 -19.96
N ILE A 115 -8.94 -4.57 -19.55
CA ILE A 115 -8.74 -5.80 -20.35
C ILE A 115 -9.42 -5.68 -21.73
N ARG A 116 -10.63 -5.11 -21.81
CA ARG A 116 -11.30 -4.90 -23.11
C ARG A 116 -10.59 -3.85 -23.95
N GLU A 117 -10.19 -2.74 -23.34
CA GLU A 117 -9.55 -1.62 -24.04
C GLU A 117 -8.14 -1.98 -24.55
N SER A 118 -7.44 -2.86 -23.85
CA SER A 118 -6.09 -3.32 -24.26
C SER A 118 -6.06 -4.14 -25.57
N GLY A 119 -7.20 -4.71 -25.97
CA GLY A 119 -7.29 -5.57 -27.14
C GLY A 119 -6.63 -6.96 -27.00
N VAL A 120 -6.01 -7.26 -25.86
CA VAL A 120 -5.34 -8.54 -25.58
C VAL A 120 -6.04 -9.40 -24.54
N GLY A 121 -7.36 -9.21 -24.37
CA GLY A 121 -8.15 -9.92 -23.35
C GLY A 121 -8.08 -11.45 -23.45
N SER A 122 -7.89 -12.02 -24.63
CA SER A 122 -7.67 -13.45 -24.85
C SER A 122 -6.30 -13.96 -24.38
N LYS A 123 -5.43 -13.07 -23.91
CA LYS A 123 -4.10 -13.36 -23.39
C LYS A 123 -3.91 -12.92 -21.93
N VAL A 124 -5.00 -12.47 -21.28
CA VAL A 124 -4.96 -12.02 -19.88
C VAL A 124 -5.68 -13.02 -18.99
N LEU A 125 -4.94 -13.60 -18.08
CA LEU A 125 -5.43 -14.55 -17.07
C LEU A 125 -5.60 -13.83 -15.72
N VAL A 126 -6.61 -14.25 -14.98
CA VAL A 126 -6.86 -13.82 -13.60
C VAL A 126 -7.06 -15.02 -12.70
N THR A 127 -6.95 -14.81 -11.39
CA THR A 127 -7.18 -15.86 -10.39
C THR A 127 -8.65 -15.96 -10.05
N TYR A 128 -9.15 -17.18 -9.95
CA TYR A 128 -10.41 -17.52 -9.29
C TYR A 128 -10.15 -18.51 -8.14
N ASP A 129 -10.87 -18.32 -7.04
CA ASP A 129 -10.82 -19.17 -5.86
C ASP A 129 -12.22 -19.66 -5.51
N CYS A 130 -12.39 -20.99 -5.44
CA CYS A 130 -13.66 -21.61 -5.16
C CYS A 130 -13.93 -21.67 -3.65
N LYS A 131 -15.08 -21.17 -3.21
CA LYS A 131 -15.45 -21.18 -1.80
C LYS A 131 -16.02 -22.54 -1.34
N ASP A 132 -16.38 -23.44 -2.28
CA ASP A 132 -16.92 -24.75 -1.92
C ASP A 132 -15.83 -25.81 -1.69
N CYS A 133 -14.72 -25.74 -2.47
CA CYS A 133 -13.67 -26.75 -2.45
C CYS A 133 -12.25 -26.18 -2.35
N GLU A 134 -12.10 -24.90 -2.09
CA GLU A 134 -10.81 -24.21 -1.93
C GLU A 134 -9.85 -24.37 -3.15
N TYR A 135 -10.41 -24.71 -4.33
CA TYR A 135 -9.64 -24.87 -5.56
C TYR A 135 -9.37 -23.51 -6.20
N THR A 136 -8.10 -23.12 -6.25
CA THR A 136 -7.64 -21.90 -6.90
C THR A 136 -7.12 -22.21 -8.29
N PHE A 137 -7.57 -21.46 -9.30
CA PHE A 137 -7.22 -21.72 -10.69
C PHE A 137 -7.11 -20.43 -11.52
N PRO A 138 -6.28 -20.46 -12.58
CA PRO A 138 -6.25 -19.40 -13.58
C PRO A 138 -7.42 -19.50 -14.56
N SER A 139 -7.94 -18.38 -15.00
CA SER A 139 -8.89 -18.32 -16.09
C SER A 139 -8.84 -16.96 -16.78
N PHE A 140 -9.31 -16.90 -18.04
CA PHE A 140 -9.66 -15.61 -18.63
C PHE A 140 -10.77 -14.94 -17.83
N PHE A 141 -10.81 -13.61 -17.88
CA PHE A 141 -11.81 -12.89 -17.11
C PHE A 141 -13.24 -13.25 -17.53
N LYS A 142 -14.03 -13.74 -16.60
CA LYS A 142 -15.44 -14.16 -16.77
C LYS A 142 -16.40 -13.39 -15.84
N GLY A 143 -15.99 -12.23 -15.35
CA GLY A 143 -16.70 -11.49 -14.32
C GLY A 143 -16.13 -11.73 -12.92
N GLY A 144 -16.75 -11.15 -11.89
CA GLY A 144 -16.29 -11.29 -10.49
C GLY A 144 -16.45 -12.70 -9.93
N ARG A 145 -17.26 -13.57 -10.59
CA ARG A 145 -17.49 -14.99 -10.25
C ARG A 145 -17.62 -15.85 -11.49
N THR A 146 -17.30 -17.15 -11.33
CA THR A 146 -17.39 -18.12 -12.43
C THR A 146 -17.70 -19.53 -11.91
N VAL A 147 -17.89 -20.47 -12.84
CA VAL A 147 -18.06 -21.89 -12.53
C VAL A 147 -16.73 -22.46 -12.08
N CYS A 148 -16.73 -23.16 -10.94
CA CYS A 148 -15.59 -23.94 -10.46
C CYS A 148 -15.48 -25.24 -11.27
N PRO A 149 -14.34 -25.55 -11.91
CA PRO A 149 -14.19 -26.76 -12.71
C PRO A 149 -14.42 -28.06 -11.94
N PRO A 150 -13.91 -28.24 -10.70
CA PRO A 150 -14.16 -29.45 -9.92
C PRO A 150 -15.59 -29.64 -9.47
N THR A 151 -16.29 -28.56 -9.06
CA THR A 151 -17.64 -28.69 -8.46
C THR A 151 -18.77 -28.50 -9.48
N GLY A 152 -18.51 -27.84 -10.58
CA GLY A 152 -19.53 -27.44 -11.55
C GLY A 152 -20.45 -26.29 -11.08
N ASN A 153 -20.24 -25.77 -9.87
CA ASN A 153 -21.03 -24.70 -9.28
C ASN A 153 -20.47 -23.31 -9.62
N ILE A 154 -21.33 -22.28 -9.59
CA ILE A 154 -20.91 -20.87 -9.70
C ILE A 154 -20.45 -20.40 -8.30
N SER A 155 -19.34 -20.94 -7.82
CA SER A 155 -18.80 -20.73 -6.48
C SER A 155 -17.35 -20.23 -6.46
N ALA A 156 -16.77 -20.00 -7.63
CA ALA A 156 -15.43 -19.45 -7.75
C ALA A 156 -15.48 -17.93 -7.95
N PHE A 157 -14.70 -17.20 -7.18
CA PHE A 157 -14.66 -15.72 -7.15
C PHE A 157 -13.24 -15.22 -7.38
N MET A 158 -13.11 -14.04 -7.94
CA MET A 158 -11.84 -13.33 -7.89
C MET A 158 -11.49 -12.96 -6.44
N PRO A 159 -10.19 -12.93 -6.07
CA PRO A 159 -9.76 -12.45 -4.77
C PRO A 159 -10.32 -11.06 -4.48
N SER A 160 -10.70 -10.82 -3.23
CA SER A 160 -11.23 -9.53 -2.77
C SER A 160 -10.46 -9.02 -1.57
N THR A 161 -10.72 -7.79 -1.16
CA THR A 161 -10.13 -7.21 0.06
C THR A 161 -10.62 -7.89 1.35
N GLN A 162 -11.74 -8.60 1.28
CA GLN A 162 -12.34 -9.31 2.43
C GLN A 162 -12.04 -10.81 2.43
N GLY A 163 -11.58 -11.36 1.30
CA GLY A 163 -11.25 -12.77 1.16
C GLY A 163 -10.16 -12.98 0.11
N GLY A 164 -8.94 -13.17 0.58
CA GLY A 164 -7.79 -13.56 -0.23
C GLY A 164 -7.69 -15.07 -0.41
N ILE A 165 -6.57 -15.49 -0.95
CA ILE A 165 -6.14 -16.89 -1.02
C ILE A 165 -5.05 -17.13 0.04
N SER A 166 -4.78 -18.40 0.37
CA SER A 166 -3.69 -18.76 1.27
C SER A 166 -2.32 -18.51 0.64
N SER A 167 -1.30 -18.35 1.48
CA SER A 167 0.08 -18.21 1.00
C SER A 167 0.53 -19.42 0.15
N SER A 168 0.06 -20.62 0.47
CA SER A 168 0.36 -21.83 -0.32
C SER A 168 -0.28 -21.77 -1.71
N GLN A 169 -1.53 -21.34 -1.81
CA GLN A 169 -2.20 -21.12 -3.09
C GLN A 169 -1.49 -20.02 -3.91
N LEU A 170 -1.06 -18.94 -3.25
CA LEU A 170 -0.31 -17.88 -3.90
C LEU A 170 1.05 -18.39 -4.43
N ALA A 171 1.77 -19.17 -3.64
CA ALA A 171 3.02 -19.79 -4.08
C ALA A 171 2.82 -20.70 -5.30
N ASN A 172 1.70 -21.44 -5.36
CA ASN A 172 1.34 -22.25 -6.52
C ASN A 172 1.11 -21.39 -7.77
N ILE A 173 0.42 -20.26 -7.63
CA ILE A 173 0.23 -19.32 -8.75
C ILE A 173 1.57 -18.76 -9.22
N ILE A 174 2.41 -18.28 -8.30
CA ILE A 174 3.72 -17.70 -8.63
C ILE A 174 4.62 -18.73 -9.32
N ASN A 175 4.61 -19.99 -8.89
CA ASN A 175 5.38 -21.07 -9.50
C ASN A 175 4.99 -21.38 -10.97
N CYS A 176 3.85 -20.87 -11.45
CA CYS A 176 3.47 -20.94 -12.86
C CYS A 176 4.18 -19.89 -13.73
N PHE A 177 4.70 -18.81 -13.15
CA PHE A 177 5.25 -17.67 -13.90
C PHE A 177 6.63 -17.98 -14.48
N ASP A 178 6.90 -17.48 -15.67
CA ASP A 178 8.23 -17.46 -16.27
C ASP A 178 8.99 -16.19 -15.92
N VAL A 179 8.25 -15.10 -15.67
CA VAL A 179 8.77 -13.81 -15.21
C VAL A 179 7.72 -13.19 -14.28
N TYR A 180 8.16 -12.66 -13.16
CA TYR A 180 7.36 -11.80 -12.31
C TYR A 180 7.61 -10.33 -12.65
N VAL A 181 6.56 -9.54 -12.78
CA VAL A 181 6.66 -8.11 -13.07
C VAL A 181 6.03 -7.28 -11.96
N GLN A 182 6.82 -6.40 -11.35
CA GLN A 182 6.34 -5.37 -10.43
C GLN A 182 6.22 -4.03 -11.17
N TYR A 183 4.99 -3.63 -11.45
CA TYR A 183 4.70 -2.43 -12.23
C TYR A 183 3.91 -1.42 -11.38
N SER A 184 4.63 -0.52 -10.70
CA SER A 184 4.06 0.36 -9.70
C SER A 184 4.80 1.70 -9.67
N ILE A 185 4.12 2.79 -9.31
CA ILE A 185 4.78 4.10 -9.19
C ILE A 185 5.73 4.19 -7.99
N CYS A 186 5.48 3.38 -6.95
CA CYS A 186 6.35 3.24 -5.78
C CYS A 186 5.90 2.06 -4.92
N GLU A 187 6.82 1.53 -4.12
CA GLU A 187 6.57 0.52 -3.08
C GLU A 187 7.39 0.79 -1.83
N GLY A 188 6.82 0.48 -0.66
CA GLY A 188 7.57 0.49 0.59
C GLY A 188 8.59 -0.65 0.71
N PHE A 189 8.29 -1.80 0.06
CA PHE A 189 9.21 -2.94 -0.10
C PHE A 189 8.89 -3.75 -1.35
N GLY A 190 7.64 -4.24 -1.48
CA GLY A 190 7.22 -5.07 -2.60
C GLY A 190 7.43 -6.56 -2.33
N MET A 191 6.84 -7.07 -1.25
CA MET A 191 6.93 -8.49 -0.86
C MET A 191 6.76 -9.49 -2.00
N PRO A 192 5.79 -9.32 -2.94
CA PRO A 192 5.62 -10.27 -4.03
C PRO A 192 6.84 -10.48 -4.93
N GLN A 193 7.76 -9.50 -5.02
CA GLN A 193 9.03 -9.67 -5.73
C GLN A 193 9.93 -10.70 -5.03
N VAL A 194 9.99 -10.64 -3.70
CA VAL A 194 10.77 -11.57 -2.89
C VAL A 194 10.11 -12.96 -2.92
N GLU A 195 8.79 -13.04 -2.80
CA GLU A 195 8.03 -14.28 -2.90
C GLU A 195 8.24 -14.96 -4.26
N ALA A 196 8.22 -14.20 -5.36
CA ALA A 196 8.53 -14.70 -6.70
C ALA A 196 9.97 -15.20 -6.80
N ALA A 197 10.93 -14.44 -6.30
CA ALA A 197 12.34 -14.83 -6.32
C ALA A 197 12.60 -16.08 -5.47
N PHE A 198 11.90 -16.27 -4.34
CA PHE A 198 11.94 -17.51 -3.54
C PHE A 198 11.33 -18.72 -4.28
N CYS A 199 10.41 -18.49 -5.19
CA CYS A 199 9.94 -19.53 -6.12
C CYS A 199 10.89 -19.76 -7.31
N GLY A 200 12.02 -19.06 -7.36
CA GLY A 200 12.96 -19.14 -8.48
C GLY A 200 12.42 -18.46 -9.74
N VAL A 201 11.46 -17.57 -9.64
CA VAL A 201 10.91 -16.84 -10.77
C VAL A 201 11.72 -15.56 -11.00
N PRO A 202 12.30 -15.36 -12.20
CA PRO A 202 13.01 -14.13 -12.55
C PRO A 202 12.11 -12.90 -12.32
N VAL A 203 12.66 -11.84 -11.73
CA VAL A 203 11.94 -10.63 -11.36
C VAL A 203 12.31 -9.48 -12.28
N MET A 204 11.32 -8.80 -12.82
CA MET A 204 11.45 -7.47 -13.45
C MET A 204 10.69 -6.46 -12.61
N SER A 205 11.26 -5.30 -12.36
CA SER A 205 10.63 -4.28 -11.52
C SER A 205 11.06 -2.89 -11.88
N VAL A 206 10.16 -1.91 -11.72
CA VAL A 206 10.47 -0.49 -11.91
C VAL A 206 11.63 -0.08 -11.01
N ASP A 207 12.63 0.57 -11.61
CA ASP A 207 13.87 0.97 -10.95
C ASP A 207 13.69 2.22 -10.09
N TYR A 208 12.83 2.14 -9.10
CA TYR A 208 12.53 3.23 -8.18
C TYR A 208 12.02 2.72 -6.83
N SER A 209 12.21 3.53 -5.80
CA SER A 209 11.84 3.24 -4.41
C SER A 209 12.44 1.92 -3.91
N ALA A 210 11.84 1.26 -2.93
CA ALA A 210 12.33 -0.03 -2.46
C ALA A 210 12.31 -1.13 -3.56
N MET A 211 11.54 -0.94 -4.63
CA MET A 211 11.57 -1.86 -5.80
C MET A 211 12.96 -1.95 -6.42
N SER A 212 13.66 -0.81 -6.51
CA SER A 212 15.05 -0.74 -7.02
C SER A 212 16.00 -1.61 -6.19
N SER A 213 15.96 -1.48 -4.87
CA SER A 213 16.77 -2.30 -3.96
C SER A 213 16.45 -3.79 -4.11
N VAL A 214 15.14 -4.14 -4.09
CA VAL A 214 14.72 -5.54 -4.15
C VAL A 214 15.10 -6.20 -5.46
N VAL A 215 14.82 -5.56 -6.61
CA VAL A 215 15.11 -6.17 -7.92
C VAL A 215 16.61 -6.45 -8.10
N ARG A 216 17.47 -5.55 -7.64
CA ARG A 216 18.94 -5.77 -7.68
C ARG A 216 19.38 -6.86 -6.72
N ASN A 217 18.85 -6.86 -5.51
CA ASN A 217 19.20 -7.84 -4.49
C ASN A 217 18.84 -9.28 -4.87
N VAL A 218 17.79 -9.47 -5.68
CA VAL A 218 17.40 -10.81 -6.18
C VAL A 218 18.02 -11.15 -7.53
N GLY A 219 18.94 -10.33 -8.05
CA GLY A 219 19.55 -10.52 -9.37
C GLY A 219 18.56 -10.43 -10.53
N GLY A 220 17.51 -9.60 -10.35
CA GLY A 220 16.47 -9.35 -11.33
C GLY A 220 16.82 -8.27 -12.35
N VAL A 221 15.85 -7.87 -13.16
CA VAL A 221 16.00 -6.92 -14.25
C VAL A 221 15.27 -5.61 -13.88
N PRO A 222 15.99 -4.52 -13.56
CA PRO A 222 15.38 -3.23 -13.33
C PRO A 222 14.79 -2.68 -14.63
N ILE A 223 13.62 -2.06 -14.56
CA ILE A 223 12.95 -1.37 -15.65
C ILE A 223 13.20 0.13 -15.47
N ASP A 224 13.80 0.77 -16.44
CA ASP A 224 14.08 2.19 -16.41
C ASP A 224 12.78 3.00 -16.30
N CYS A 225 12.84 4.15 -15.66
CA CYS A 225 11.67 4.95 -15.37
C CYS A 225 11.92 6.44 -15.53
N THR A 226 10.84 7.19 -15.73
CA THR A 226 10.83 8.65 -15.65
C THR A 226 10.17 9.10 -14.37
N MET A 227 10.64 10.21 -13.81
CA MET A 227 10.10 10.75 -12.57
C MET A 227 8.99 11.76 -12.84
N PHE A 228 7.93 11.72 -12.05
CA PHE A 228 6.91 12.76 -12.02
C PHE A 228 6.61 13.16 -10.57
N ARG A 229 6.07 14.34 -10.38
CA ARG A 229 5.64 14.81 -9.07
C ARG A 229 4.18 14.49 -8.87
N GLU A 230 3.87 13.64 -7.89
CA GLU A 230 2.51 13.27 -7.53
C GLU A 230 1.80 14.46 -6.87
N TYR A 231 0.60 14.77 -7.37
CA TYR A 231 -0.13 15.96 -6.93
C TYR A 231 -0.59 15.85 -5.47
N GLU A 232 -1.05 14.67 -5.06
CA GLU A 232 -1.66 14.44 -3.75
C GLU A 232 -0.64 14.51 -2.60
N THR A 233 0.56 14.02 -2.83
CA THR A 233 1.62 13.91 -1.80
C THR A 233 2.75 14.91 -1.99
N HIS A 234 2.81 15.58 -3.15
CA HIS A 234 3.92 16.44 -3.57
C HIS A 234 5.29 15.74 -3.59
N THR A 235 5.32 14.40 -3.58
CA THR A 235 6.55 13.62 -3.68
C THR A 235 6.80 13.14 -5.09
N TYR A 236 8.04 12.75 -5.37
CA TYR A 236 8.38 12.14 -6.64
C TYR A 236 7.90 10.69 -6.69
N ARG A 237 7.45 10.27 -7.88
CA ARG A 237 7.04 8.92 -8.23
C ARG A 237 7.61 8.55 -9.58
N ALA A 238 7.60 7.27 -9.92
CA ALA A 238 8.15 6.77 -11.16
C ALA A 238 7.10 6.22 -12.11
N TYR A 239 7.22 6.57 -13.39
CA TYR A 239 6.57 5.83 -14.47
C TYR A 239 7.61 5.00 -15.21
N PRO A 240 7.37 3.69 -15.40
CA PRO A 240 8.25 2.82 -16.18
C PRO A 240 8.30 3.29 -17.65
N ILE A 241 9.48 3.15 -18.25
CA ILE A 241 9.66 3.37 -19.68
C ILE A 241 9.19 2.12 -20.41
N GLU A 242 8.07 2.23 -21.15
CA GLU A 242 7.44 1.13 -21.86
C GLU A 242 8.41 0.41 -22.80
N GLU A 243 9.20 1.17 -23.58
CA GLU A 243 10.17 0.64 -24.52
C GLU A 243 11.26 -0.21 -23.83
N ASP A 244 11.73 0.24 -22.69
CA ASP A 244 12.72 -0.48 -21.90
C ASP A 244 12.15 -1.81 -21.36
N PHE A 245 10.94 -1.76 -20.81
CA PHE A 245 10.24 -2.98 -20.38
C PHE A 245 10.09 -3.99 -21.51
N ILE A 246 9.57 -3.56 -22.66
CA ILE A 246 9.33 -4.42 -23.82
C ILE A 246 10.64 -5.06 -24.30
N THR A 247 11.69 -4.27 -24.44
CA THR A 247 13.00 -4.74 -24.92
C THR A 247 13.63 -5.73 -23.94
N LYS A 248 13.62 -5.42 -22.65
CA LYS A 248 14.16 -6.31 -21.59
C LYS A 248 13.36 -7.59 -21.45
N LEU A 249 12.03 -7.52 -21.56
CA LEU A 249 11.16 -8.70 -21.55
C LEU A 249 11.45 -9.62 -22.73
N TYR A 250 11.55 -9.06 -23.94
CA TYR A 250 11.92 -9.83 -25.13
C TYR A 250 13.29 -10.50 -24.95
N SER A 251 14.29 -9.74 -24.50
CA SER A 251 15.62 -10.26 -24.24
C SER A 251 15.63 -11.44 -23.24
N LEU A 252 14.76 -11.40 -22.24
CA LEU A 252 14.66 -12.45 -21.24
C LEU A 252 13.96 -13.70 -21.80
N LEU A 253 12.83 -13.53 -22.49
CA LEU A 253 12.04 -14.65 -23.00
C LEU A 253 12.67 -15.34 -24.24
N SER A 254 13.46 -14.60 -25.04
CA SER A 254 14.17 -15.14 -26.22
C SER A 254 15.41 -15.98 -25.88
N LYS A 255 15.85 -16.00 -24.62
CA LYS A 255 16.97 -16.82 -24.17
C LYS A 255 16.64 -18.31 -24.30
N SER A 256 17.70 -19.13 -24.45
CA SER A 256 17.55 -20.58 -24.40
C SER A 256 16.96 -21.05 -23.06
N LYS A 257 16.44 -22.25 -23.04
CA LYS A 257 15.88 -22.82 -21.81
C LYS A 257 16.95 -22.91 -20.72
N GLU A 258 18.15 -23.33 -21.09
CA GLU A 258 19.31 -23.50 -20.17
C GLU A 258 19.70 -22.14 -19.55
N GLU A 259 19.69 -21.07 -20.34
CA GLU A 259 19.96 -19.72 -19.85
C GLU A 259 18.86 -19.23 -18.87
N ARG A 260 17.58 -19.45 -19.20
CA ARG A 260 16.47 -19.11 -18.31
C ARG A 260 16.52 -19.91 -17.01
N ASP A 261 16.81 -21.20 -17.10
CA ASP A 261 16.98 -22.07 -15.92
C ASP A 261 18.16 -21.59 -15.03
N SER A 262 19.23 -21.09 -15.64
CA SER A 262 20.37 -20.50 -14.92
C SER A 262 19.97 -19.21 -14.22
N ILE A 263 19.23 -18.33 -14.88
CA ILE A 263 18.70 -17.09 -14.28
C ILE A 263 17.78 -17.42 -13.11
N SER A 264 16.88 -18.37 -13.27
CA SER A 264 15.96 -18.84 -12.24
C SER A 264 16.70 -19.33 -10.98
N LYS A 265 17.73 -20.16 -11.16
CA LYS A 265 18.59 -20.64 -10.05
C LYS A 265 19.34 -19.50 -9.37
N ASN A 266 19.85 -18.54 -10.16
CA ASN A 266 20.55 -17.39 -9.61
C ASN A 266 19.59 -16.49 -8.80
N THR A 267 18.40 -16.21 -9.32
CA THR A 267 17.36 -15.43 -8.62
C THR A 267 16.99 -16.07 -7.27
N TYR A 268 16.75 -17.39 -7.27
CA TYR A 268 16.48 -18.12 -6.02
C TYR A 268 17.63 -18.00 -5.02
N LYS A 269 18.86 -18.20 -5.49
CA LYS A 269 20.06 -18.12 -4.64
C LYS A 269 20.20 -16.71 -4.06
N CYS A 270 20.19 -15.68 -4.89
CA CYS A 270 20.32 -14.29 -4.45
C CYS A 270 19.25 -13.94 -3.42
N ALA A 271 17.98 -14.30 -3.67
CA ALA A 271 16.89 -14.04 -2.75
C ALA A 271 17.09 -14.74 -1.39
N THR A 272 17.43 -16.03 -1.41
CA THR A 272 17.61 -16.81 -0.16
C THR A 272 18.87 -16.46 0.61
N ASP A 273 19.90 -15.97 -0.05
CA ASP A 273 21.12 -15.45 0.60
C ASP A 273 20.87 -14.09 1.26
N ARG A 274 20.09 -13.23 0.60
CA ARG A 274 19.83 -11.85 1.05
C ARG A 274 18.70 -11.76 2.07
N TYR A 275 17.58 -12.40 1.84
CA TYR A 275 16.35 -12.27 2.64
C TYR A 275 16.14 -13.49 3.52
N ASP A 276 16.11 -13.27 4.83
CA ASP A 276 16.00 -14.31 5.84
C ASP A 276 15.38 -13.76 7.12
N TRP A 277 14.24 -14.32 7.55
CA TRP A 277 13.57 -13.89 8.76
C TRP A 277 14.40 -14.09 10.01
N ASP A 278 15.20 -15.16 10.08
CA ASP A 278 16.05 -15.42 11.26
C ASP A 278 17.16 -14.37 11.36
N LYS A 279 17.74 -13.97 10.21
CA LYS A 279 18.72 -12.87 10.17
C LYS A 279 18.10 -11.54 10.56
N THR A 280 16.91 -11.25 10.08
CA THR A 280 16.18 -10.01 10.41
C THR A 280 15.78 -9.98 11.88
N ALA A 281 15.24 -11.09 12.40
CA ALA A 281 14.89 -11.21 13.82
C ALA A 281 16.13 -11.05 14.71
N LYS A 282 17.27 -11.66 14.30
CA LYS A 282 18.53 -11.54 15.06
C LYS A 282 19.01 -10.08 15.19
N LYS A 283 18.87 -9.28 14.13
CA LYS A 283 19.21 -7.84 14.20
C LYS A 283 18.37 -7.09 15.24
N TRP A 284 17.07 -7.39 15.29
CA TRP A 284 16.17 -6.82 16.30
C TRP A 284 16.53 -7.30 17.71
N GLU A 285 16.78 -8.59 17.86
CA GLU A 285 17.18 -9.21 19.13
C GLU A 285 18.47 -8.60 19.67
N ASP A 286 19.51 -8.50 18.82
CA ASP A 286 20.79 -7.88 19.18
C ASP A 286 20.61 -6.42 19.60
N HIS A 287 19.71 -5.68 18.95
CA HIS A 287 19.41 -4.32 19.35
C HIS A 287 18.70 -4.28 20.70
N PHE A 288 17.65 -5.08 20.91
CA PHE A 288 16.90 -5.10 22.17
C PHE A 288 17.78 -5.55 23.36
N ASP A 289 18.74 -6.43 23.14
CA ASP A 289 19.68 -6.86 24.17
C ASP A 289 20.67 -5.76 24.59
N THR A 290 20.85 -4.74 23.76
CA THR A 290 21.78 -3.62 24.02
C THR A 290 21.11 -2.34 24.50
N VAL A 291 19.79 -2.23 24.34
CA VAL A 291 19.04 -1.03 24.73
C VAL A 291 18.91 -0.96 26.26
N GLU A 292 19.25 0.20 26.81
CA GLU A 292 19.03 0.48 28.22
C GLU A 292 17.52 0.60 28.49
N ILE A 293 17.02 -0.26 29.38
CA ILE A 293 15.61 -0.24 29.76
C ILE A 293 15.38 0.94 30.69
N VAL A 294 14.59 1.90 30.23
CA VAL A 294 14.16 3.02 31.10
C VAL A 294 13.36 2.48 32.28
N PRO A 295 13.68 2.88 33.53
CA PRO A 295 12.94 2.45 34.69
C PRO A 295 11.44 2.70 34.57
N HIS A 296 10.61 1.70 34.85
CA HIS A 296 9.14 1.79 34.71
C HIS A 296 8.47 2.82 35.63
N ASP A 297 9.20 3.34 36.63
CA ASP A 297 8.78 4.39 37.54
C ASP A 297 9.05 5.81 37.00
N GLN A 298 9.77 5.94 35.88
CA GLN A 298 9.79 7.19 35.12
C GLN A 298 8.42 7.39 34.48
N THR A 299 7.60 8.20 35.12
CA THR A 299 6.39 8.68 34.48
C THR A 299 6.79 9.70 33.44
N TRP A 300 6.52 9.38 32.18
CA TRP A 300 6.48 10.40 31.14
C TRP A 300 5.52 11.48 31.61
N ASP A 301 5.93 12.73 31.55
CA ASP A 301 4.98 13.83 31.70
C ASP A 301 3.88 13.61 30.67
N SER A 302 2.75 13.11 31.12
CA SER A 302 1.60 12.97 30.24
C SER A 302 1.37 14.33 29.61
N PRO A 303 1.25 14.42 28.28
CA PRO A 303 0.91 15.68 27.65
C PRO A 303 -0.26 16.28 28.41
N ALA A 304 -0.14 17.53 28.76
CA ALA A 304 -1.16 18.21 29.58
C ALA A 304 -2.53 17.92 28.98
N ARG A 305 -3.41 17.30 29.76
CA ARG A 305 -4.75 16.99 29.27
C ARG A 305 -5.35 18.25 28.71
N THR A 306 -5.77 18.22 27.48
CA THR A 306 -6.39 19.35 26.78
C THR A 306 -7.69 19.79 27.40
N HIS A 307 -8.23 19.00 28.32
CA HIS A 307 -9.52 19.21 28.94
C HIS A 307 -9.42 18.82 30.43
N ASN A 308 -9.90 19.71 31.28
CA ASN A 308 -10.07 19.43 32.68
C ASN A 308 -11.39 18.65 32.88
N PRO A 309 -11.37 17.37 33.29
CA PRO A 309 -12.61 16.61 33.46
C PRO A 309 -13.52 17.12 34.57
N GLN A 310 -13.01 18.03 35.42
CA GLN A 310 -13.78 18.68 36.48
C GLN A 310 -14.40 20.02 36.05
N GLN A 311 -14.06 20.50 34.86
CA GLN A 311 -14.65 21.71 34.33
C GLN A 311 -16.08 21.44 33.85
N GLU A 312 -17.03 22.17 34.36
CA GLU A 312 -18.40 22.09 33.84
C GLU A 312 -18.44 22.47 32.36
N ILE A 313 -18.98 21.55 31.56
CA ILE A 313 -19.14 21.80 30.13
C ILE A 313 -20.43 22.58 29.94
N PRO A 314 -20.35 23.77 29.34
CA PRO A 314 -21.54 24.58 29.15
C PRO A 314 -22.53 23.82 28.25
N THR A 315 -23.81 23.90 28.63
CA THR A 315 -24.92 23.43 27.80
C THR A 315 -25.61 24.61 27.14
N ASN A 316 -26.39 24.38 26.11
CA ASN A 316 -27.14 25.43 25.38
C ASN A 316 -26.25 26.44 24.62
N LEU A 317 -25.08 26.04 24.19
CA LEU A 317 -24.19 26.88 23.40
C LEU A 317 -24.73 27.07 21.97
N SER A 318 -24.58 28.26 21.44
CA SER A 318 -24.68 28.45 20.00
C SER A 318 -23.56 27.68 19.29
N LYS A 319 -23.72 27.41 18.00
CA LYS A 319 -22.69 26.72 17.21
C LYS A 319 -21.33 27.41 17.28
N LYS A 320 -21.33 28.73 17.26
CA LYS A 320 -20.12 29.54 17.37
C LYS A 320 -19.52 29.41 18.77
N ASP A 321 -20.31 29.55 19.80
CA ASP A 321 -19.84 29.48 21.19
C ASP A 321 -19.34 28.05 21.52
N PHE A 322 -19.97 27.02 20.94
CA PHE A 322 -19.50 25.64 21.06
C PHE A 322 -18.09 25.45 20.45
N VAL A 323 -17.88 25.99 19.24
CA VAL A 323 -16.56 25.93 18.59
C VAL A 323 -15.54 26.73 19.40
N GLU A 324 -15.88 27.93 19.87
CA GLU A 324 -15.01 28.73 20.73
C GLU A 324 -14.67 27.97 22.02
N TRP A 325 -15.66 27.33 22.63
CA TRP A 325 -15.43 26.52 23.83
C TRP A 325 -14.49 25.34 23.56
N CYS A 326 -14.69 24.59 22.48
CA CYS A 326 -13.81 23.50 22.07
C CYS A 326 -12.39 24.00 21.83
N ILE A 327 -12.22 25.08 21.08
CA ILE A 327 -10.91 25.67 20.79
C ILE A 327 -10.20 26.06 22.08
N CYS A 328 -10.91 26.73 23.00
CA CYS A 328 -10.33 27.17 24.26
C CYS A 328 -9.91 26.04 25.16
N ASN A 329 -10.66 24.94 25.17
CA ASN A 329 -10.39 23.82 26.07
C ASN A 329 -9.43 22.78 25.45
N ILE A 330 -9.37 22.71 24.12
CA ILE A 330 -8.46 21.78 23.41
C ILE A 330 -7.14 22.46 23.11
N TRP A 331 -7.15 23.69 22.59
CA TRP A 331 -5.95 24.41 22.15
C TRP A 331 -5.55 25.61 23.01
N GLY A 332 -6.32 25.91 24.06
CA GLY A 332 -6.02 26.98 24.99
C GLY A 332 -6.09 28.39 24.37
N ASP A 333 -5.34 29.32 24.94
CA ASP A 333 -5.41 30.76 24.56
C ASP A 333 -4.94 31.02 23.11
N VAL A 334 -4.15 30.14 22.52
CA VAL A 334 -3.73 30.27 21.13
C VAL A 334 -4.90 30.07 20.18
N GLY A 335 -5.75 29.08 20.45
CA GLY A 335 -6.95 28.83 19.66
C GLY A 335 -7.93 30.01 19.66
N LYS A 336 -8.03 30.74 20.77
CA LYS A 336 -8.90 31.92 20.88
C LYS A 336 -8.53 33.06 19.94
N LYS A 337 -7.24 33.18 19.61
CA LYS A 337 -6.70 34.25 18.77
C LYS A 337 -6.69 33.89 17.30
N ASP A 338 -6.94 32.64 16.96
CA ASP A 338 -6.86 32.16 15.59
C ASP A 338 -8.22 32.06 14.93
N SER A 339 -8.56 33.15 14.22
CA SER A 339 -9.83 33.24 13.48
C SER A 339 -9.96 32.17 12.38
N TYR A 340 -8.85 31.72 11.82
CA TYR A 340 -8.82 30.67 10.80
C TYR A 340 -9.18 29.31 11.39
N LEU A 341 -8.61 28.96 12.53
CA LEU A 341 -8.97 27.73 13.25
C LEU A 341 -10.45 27.68 13.59
N CYS A 342 -10.97 28.79 14.11
CA CYS A 342 -12.38 28.94 14.43
C CYS A 342 -13.28 28.75 13.19
N GLN A 343 -12.93 29.41 12.08
CA GLN A 343 -13.67 29.26 10.82
C GLN A 343 -13.58 27.82 10.26
N ARG A 344 -12.42 27.20 10.35
CA ARG A 344 -12.23 25.81 9.90
C ARG A 344 -13.04 24.84 10.72
N MET A 345 -13.03 24.93 12.05
CA MET A 345 -13.87 24.10 12.89
C MET A 345 -15.36 24.32 12.65
N LEU A 346 -15.80 25.58 12.47
CA LEU A 346 -17.18 25.88 12.08
C LEU A 346 -17.54 25.23 10.75
N ARG A 347 -16.62 25.24 9.78
CA ARG A 347 -16.81 24.59 8.49
C ARG A 347 -16.90 23.08 8.65
N ASP A 348 -15.98 22.48 9.40
CA ASP A 348 -15.90 21.04 9.59
C ASP A 348 -17.12 20.52 10.38
N LEU A 349 -17.57 21.24 11.41
CA LEU A 349 -18.85 21.00 12.06
C LEU A 349 -20.04 21.13 11.09
N ASN A 350 -20.03 22.13 10.22
CA ASN A 350 -21.07 22.31 9.22
C ASN A 350 -21.09 21.16 8.21
N ILE A 351 -19.95 20.70 7.78
CA ILE A 351 -19.80 19.54 6.87
C ILE A 351 -20.21 18.26 7.60
N GLY A 352 -19.65 18.03 8.79
CA GLY A 352 -19.94 16.84 9.58
C GLY A 352 -21.42 16.68 9.93
N PHE A 353 -22.12 17.79 10.08
CA PHE A 353 -23.57 17.81 10.35
C PHE A 353 -24.43 18.04 9.10
N SER A 354 -23.83 18.22 7.94
CA SER A 354 -24.58 18.36 6.69
C SER A 354 -24.82 17.00 6.04
N VAL A 355 -25.98 16.87 5.44
CA VAL A 355 -26.44 15.65 4.77
C VAL A 355 -25.72 15.40 3.45
N SER A 356 -24.98 16.36 2.92
CA SER A 356 -24.25 16.23 1.68
C SER A 356 -22.77 15.92 1.95
N PRO A 357 -22.28 14.72 1.60
CA PRO A 357 -20.86 14.47 1.61
C PRO A 357 -20.20 15.34 0.53
N ILE A 358 -19.46 16.35 0.94
CA ILE A 358 -18.54 17.02 0.04
C ILE A 358 -17.32 16.09 -0.05
N ASN A 359 -17.19 15.42 -1.20
CA ASN A 359 -16.05 14.55 -1.56
C ASN A 359 -15.79 13.32 -0.69
N GLY A 360 -16.77 12.73 -0.04
CA GLY A 360 -16.64 11.45 0.65
C GLY A 360 -15.70 11.41 1.87
N ALA A 361 -15.19 12.56 2.29
CA ALA A 361 -14.21 12.65 3.36
C ALA A 361 -14.83 12.69 4.77
N TYR A 362 -16.11 13.03 4.90
CA TYR A 362 -16.82 13.13 6.17
C TYR A 362 -18.19 12.48 6.05
N ASN A 363 -18.19 11.15 6.03
CA ASN A 363 -19.40 10.38 6.25
C ASN A 363 -19.69 10.29 7.74
N LEU A 364 -20.16 11.39 8.32
CA LEU A 364 -21.04 11.23 9.46
C LEU A 364 -22.36 10.72 8.88
N ASP A 365 -22.66 9.48 9.18
CA ASP A 365 -23.93 8.84 8.85
C ASP A 365 -25.05 9.81 9.17
N GLU A 366 -26.03 9.93 8.27
CA GLU A 366 -27.23 10.73 8.50
C GLU A 366 -27.97 10.34 9.78
N SER A 367 -27.77 9.13 10.27
CA SER A 367 -28.27 8.60 11.53
C SER A 367 -27.47 9.04 12.76
N SER A 368 -26.35 9.76 12.60
CA SER A 368 -25.56 10.17 13.74
C SER A 368 -26.34 11.10 14.67
N ALA A 369 -26.17 10.89 15.98
CA ALA A 369 -26.82 11.72 16.99
C ALA A 369 -26.51 13.22 16.82
N PHE A 370 -25.33 13.56 16.31
CA PHE A 370 -24.92 14.93 16.00
C PHE A 370 -25.70 15.53 14.83
N ALA A 371 -25.89 14.77 13.74
CA ALA A 371 -26.65 15.23 12.59
C ALA A 371 -28.13 15.48 12.95
N GLU A 372 -28.71 14.56 13.72
CA GLU A 372 -30.08 14.70 14.20
C GLU A 372 -30.23 15.86 15.16
N ARG A 373 -29.32 16.05 16.12
CA ARG A 373 -29.25 17.12 17.07
C ARG A 373 -29.18 18.48 16.37
N ARG A 374 -28.34 18.61 15.37
CA ARG A 374 -28.22 19.80 14.58
C ARG A 374 -29.51 20.16 13.85
N ARG A 375 -30.20 19.19 13.28
CA ARG A 375 -31.49 19.42 12.59
C ARG A 375 -32.56 19.85 13.55
N SER A 376 -32.57 19.29 14.75
CA SER A 376 -33.56 19.64 15.80
C SER A 376 -33.26 20.92 16.55
N GLN A 377 -32.07 21.53 16.34
CA GLN A 377 -31.58 22.70 17.09
C GLN A 377 -31.53 22.50 18.60
N VAL A 378 -31.50 21.25 19.06
CA VAL A 378 -31.37 20.94 20.49
C VAL A 378 -29.92 21.18 20.94
N PRO A 379 -29.69 21.77 22.11
CA PRO A 379 -28.35 22.00 22.63
C PRO A 379 -27.57 20.72 22.84
N TYR A 380 -26.24 20.79 22.67
CA TYR A 380 -25.38 19.70 22.96
C TYR A 380 -25.32 19.35 24.44
N THR A 381 -25.27 18.07 24.76
CA THR A 381 -25.00 17.60 26.11
C THR A 381 -23.51 17.64 26.41
N SER A 382 -23.16 17.68 27.69
CA SER A 382 -21.76 17.60 28.10
C SER A 382 -21.01 16.40 27.52
N LYS A 383 -21.70 15.24 27.44
CA LYS A 383 -21.14 14.01 26.89
C LYS A 383 -20.82 14.17 25.38
N GLU A 384 -21.76 14.69 24.61
CA GLU A 384 -21.56 14.92 23.17
C GLU A 384 -20.41 15.91 22.88
N VAL A 385 -20.26 16.93 23.72
CA VAL A 385 -19.14 17.87 23.60
C VAL A 385 -17.78 17.15 23.87
N ILE A 386 -17.73 16.31 24.91
CA ILE A 386 -16.51 15.53 25.24
C ILE A 386 -16.18 14.58 24.10
N GLU A 387 -17.16 13.81 23.62
CA GLU A 387 -16.97 12.85 22.55
C GLU A 387 -16.46 13.56 21.27
N PHE A 388 -17.08 14.69 20.90
CA PHE A 388 -16.62 15.49 19.77
C PHE A 388 -15.18 16.00 19.95
N CYS A 389 -14.84 16.51 21.13
CA CYS A 389 -13.49 16.98 21.41
C CYS A 389 -12.46 15.85 21.35
N GLN A 390 -12.80 14.66 21.85
CA GLN A 390 -11.95 13.47 21.79
C GLN A 390 -11.75 13.04 20.34
N GLU A 391 -12.81 12.91 19.56
CA GLU A 391 -12.77 12.57 18.15
C GLU A 391 -11.89 13.54 17.35
N MET A 392 -12.03 14.84 17.58
CA MET A 392 -11.20 15.86 16.92
C MET A 392 -9.73 15.77 17.33
N CYS A 393 -9.42 15.35 18.56
CA CYS A 393 -8.06 15.13 19.01
C CYS A 393 -7.45 13.86 18.40
N GLU A 394 -8.22 12.78 18.28
CA GLU A 394 -7.78 11.52 17.73
C GLU A 394 -7.54 11.56 16.21
N VAL A 395 -8.39 12.30 15.50
CA VAL A 395 -8.32 12.41 14.02
C VAL A 395 -7.16 13.31 13.56
N ASN A 396 -6.61 14.19 14.42
CA ASN A 396 -5.63 15.18 13.99
C ASN A 396 -4.49 15.40 15.00
N ASN A 397 -3.49 14.54 15.01
CA ASN A 397 -2.19 14.80 15.68
C ASN A 397 -1.62 16.20 15.34
N TYR A 398 -1.91 16.70 14.14
CA TYR A 398 -1.58 18.04 13.69
C TYR A 398 -2.11 19.14 14.62
N TRP A 399 -3.34 19.02 15.14
CA TRP A 399 -3.92 20.00 16.06
C TRP A 399 -3.26 19.99 17.43
N GLU A 400 -2.78 18.82 17.86
CA GLU A 400 -2.04 18.69 19.09
C GLU A 400 -0.66 19.37 18.98
N HIS A 401 0.02 19.24 17.85
CA HIS A 401 1.25 19.97 17.57
C HIS A 401 1.06 21.48 17.57
N ILE A 402 0.00 21.99 16.95
CA ILE A 402 -0.32 23.42 16.99
C ILE A 402 -0.57 23.90 18.41
N ARG A 403 -1.18 23.08 19.25
CA ARG A 403 -1.44 23.44 20.67
C ARG A 403 -0.17 23.47 21.50
N THR A 404 0.69 22.47 21.34
CA THR A 404 1.92 22.33 22.14
C THR A 404 3.04 23.26 21.69
N ASN A 405 3.16 23.51 20.39
CA ASN A 405 4.18 24.36 19.78
C ASN A 405 3.60 25.29 18.71
N PRO A 406 2.75 26.22 19.08
CA PRO A 406 1.99 27.03 18.10
C PRO A 406 2.87 27.91 17.23
N SER A 407 4.03 28.35 17.72
CA SER A 407 4.97 29.18 16.95
C SER A 407 5.67 28.42 15.83
N ASP A 408 5.86 27.11 16.01
CA ASP A 408 6.67 26.29 15.10
C ASP A 408 5.80 25.61 14.04
N TYR A 409 4.57 25.23 14.39
CA TYR A 409 3.72 24.40 13.56
C TYR A 409 2.54 25.15 12.91
N VAL A 410 2.24 26.40 13.32
CA VAL A 410 1.18 27.18 12.68
C VAL A 410 1.66 27.63 11.30
N PRO A 411 1.02 27.17 10.21
CA PRO A 411 1.38 27.62 8.86
C PRO A 411 1.33 29.14 8.71
N GLU A 412 2.17 29.71 7.86
CA GLU A 412 2.28 31.17 7.67
C GLU A 412 0.95 31.84 7.30
N PHE A 413 0.10 31.15 6.53
CA PHE A 413 -1.23 31.66 6.19
C PHE A 413 -2.17 31.74 7.39
N ILE A 414 -1.99 30.90 8.41
CA ILE A 414 -2.73 31.00 9.69
C ILE A 414 -2.19 32.17 10.51
N LYS A 415 -0.87 32.36 10.54
CA LYS A 415 -0.25 33.52 11.19
C LYS A 415 -0.66 34.84 10.53
N ALA A 416 -0.81 34.86 9.21
CA ALA A 416 -1.26 36.01 8.45
C ALA A 416 -2.76 36.33 8.62
N ALA A 417 -3.56 35.36 9.07
CA ALA A 417 -4.99 35.55 9.32
C ALA A 417 -5.30 36.14 10.69
N ASP A 418 -4.29 36.29 11.56
CA ASP A 418 -4.42 37.00 12.85
C ASP A 418 -4.07 38.49 12.65
N PRO A 419 -5.06 39.36 12.45
CA PRO A 419 -4.80 40.79 12.38
C PRO A 419 -4.35 41.29 13.75
N LYS A 420 -3.12 41.78 13.82
CA LYS A 420 -2.58 42.43 15.02
C LYS A 420 -3.47 43.55 15.51
#